data_eb938c6fac9a3d43148b7d5bfc3fa5c0
#
_entry.id   eb938c6fac9a3d43148b7d5bfc3fa5c0
#
_cell.length_a   1.000
_cell.length_b   1.000
_cell.length_c   1.000
_cell.angle_alpha   90.00
_cell.angle_beta   90.00
_cell.angle_gamma   90.00
#
_symmetry.space_group_name_H-M   'P 1'
#
loop_
_entity.id
_entity.type
_entity.pdbx_description
1 polymer ?
#
loop_
_entity_poly.entity_id
_entity_poly.type
_entity_poly.pdbx_seq_one_letter_code
_entity_poly.pdbx_strand_id
1 'polypeptide(L)'
;LTYGGFLPGLELPVDPAYAAAGISRASTDTLEEFAEKLSQVPLLYDPGSRWSYSLATDICGYLVEVISGQPFEAFLQERLFQPLDMSDTGFTVPDAKLERFAACYERAPDKSLRLEDDPETSRYRTLPRAPSGAGGLVGTLQDYAHFCEMLVQGGAFRGRQIVGRPILDLMTRNHLGGKSLAQMAIGGFSETSNEGVGFGLGFASTIDAAASGTSAARAQCDNDP
;
A
#
# COMPACT_ATOMS: atom_id res chain seq x y z
N LEU A 1 -7.71 -8.93 10.26
CA LEU A 1 -8.34 -7.68 9.80
C LEU A 1 -8.80 -7.82 8.35
N THR A 2 -9.76 -6.99 7.95
CA THR A 2 -10.27 -6.89 6.58
C THR A 2 -10.27 -5.43 6.13
N TYR A 3 -10.76 -5.16 4.94
CA TYR A 3 -10.87 -3.79 4.41
C TYR A 3 -12.19 -3.10 4.80
N GLY A 4 -13.02 -3.73 5.64
CA GLY A 4 -14.21 -3.13 6.24
C GLY A 4 -15.29 -2.68 5.23
N GLY A 5 -15.55 -3.46 4.18
CA GLY A 5 -16.57 -3.13 3.18
C GLY A 5 -16.14 -2.07 2.15
N PHE A 6 -14.88 -1.60 2.17
CA PHE A 6 -14.39 -0.60 1.21
C PHE A 6 -14.07 -1.17 -0.17
N LEU A 7 -14.09 -2.49 -0.33
CA LEU A 7 -13.89 -3.15 -1.62
C LEU A 7 -15.24 -3.46 -2.27
N PRO A 8 -15.57 -2.84 -3.40
CA PRO A 8 -16.81 -3.16 -4.12
C PRO A 8 -16.88 -4.65 -4.49
N GLY A 9 -18.03 -5.27 -4.22
CA GLY A 9 -18.26 -6.68 -4.57
C GLY A 9 -17.65 -7.70 -3.61
N LEU A 10 -17.02 -7.27 -2.51
CA LEU A 10 -16.55 -8.14 -1.44
C LEU A 10 -17.28 -7.78 -0.15
N GLU A 11 -18.37 -8.49 0.15
CA GLU A 11 -19.09 -8.36 1.40
C GLU A 11 -18.65 -9.44 2.37
N LEU A 12 -18.22 -9.04 3.56
CA LEU A 12 -17.73 -9.93 4.59
C LEU A 12 -18.61 -9.85 5.85
N PRO A 13 -18.78 -10.95 6.61
CA PRO A 13 -19.63 -10.98 7.80
C PRO A 13 -19.28 -9.96 8.88
N VAL A 14 -18.04 -9.45 8.87
CA VAL A 14 -17.57 -8.44 9.85
C VAL A 14 -17.79 -6.99 9.40
N ASP A 15 -18.19 -6.74 8.14
CA ASP A 15 -18.34 -5.37 7.63
C ASP A 15 -19.36 -4.52 8.41
N PRO A 16 -20.49 -5.07 8.90
CA PRO A 16 -21.38 -4.32 9.79
C PRO A 16 -20.70 -3.84 11.08
N ALA A 17 -19.75 -4.62 11.63
CA ALA A 17 -19.00 -4.23 12.83
C ALA A 17 -18.04 -3.07 12.56
N TYR A 18 -17.41 -3.03 11.40
CA TYR A 18 -16.59 -1.88 10.96
C TYR A 18 -17.43 -0.62 10.83
N ALA A 19 -18.61 -0.72 10.21
CA ALA A 19 -19.53 0.41 10.08
C ALA A 19 -20.03 0.89 11.45
N ALA A 20 -20.38 -0.02 12.35
CA ALA A 20 -20.81 0.30 13.70
C ALA A 20 -19.70 0.97 14.54
N ALA A 21 -18.44 0.61 14.32
CA ALA A 21 -17.29 1.26 14.94
C ALA A 21 -16.96 2.63 14.32
N GLY A 22 -17.68 3.06 13.27
CA GLY A 22 -17.45 4.34 12.60
C GLY A 22 -16.17 4.37 11.76
N ILE A 23 -15.66 3.20 11.36
CA ILE A 23 -14.48 3.09 10.50
C ILE A 23 -14.91 3.37 9.06
N SER A 24 -14.43 4.46 8.48
CA SER A 24 -14.77 4.88 7.12
C SER A 24 -13.61 5.63 6.45
N ARG A 25 -13.63 5.71 5.11
CA ARG A 25 -12.65 6.52 4.34
C ARG A 25 -12.75 8.02 4.60
N ALA A 26 -13.89 8.48 5.07
CA ALA A 26 -14.15 9.89 5.39
C ALA A 26 -13.85 10.22 6.87
N SER A 27 -13.26 9.28 7.62
CA SER A 27 -12.92 9.51 9.02
C SER A 27 -11.89 10.64 9.17
N THR A 28 -12.11 11.45 10.20
CA THR A 28 -11.16 12.49 10.63
C THR A 28 -10.35 12.05 11.85
N ASP A 29 -10.32 10.76 12.14
CA ASP A 29 -9.58 10.17 13.25
C ASP A 29 -8.07 10.41 13.10
N THR A 30 -7.35 10.36 14.21
CA THR A 30 -5.89 10.13 14.22
C THR A 30 -5.61 8.63 14.04
N LEU A 31 -4.34 8.26 13.82
CA LEU A 31 -3.97 6.83 13.76
C LEU A 31 -4.27 6.09 15.08
N GLU A 32 -4.11 6.76 16.22
CA GLU A 32 -4.45 6.21 17.52
C GLU A 32 -5.96 5.97 17.68
N GLU A 33 -6.79 6.99 17.41
CA GLU A 33 -8.25 6.89 17.46
C GLU A 33 -8.77 5.80 16.50
N PHE A 34 -8.17 5.70 15.32
CA PHE A 34 -8.46 4.66 14.36
C PHE A 34 -8.11 3.26 14.90
N ALA A 35 -6.93 3.09 15.49
CA ALA A 35 -6.48 1.84 16.08
C ALA A 35 -7.38 1.42 17.25
N GLU A 36 -7.78 2.36 18.11
CA GLU A 36 -8.73 2.11 19.21
C GLU A 36 -10.08 1.60 18.71
N LYS A 37 -10.66 2.26 17.70
CA LYS A 37 -11.91 1.80 17.07
C LYS A 37 -11.77 0.41 16.47
N LEU A 38 -10.67 0.17 15.75
CA LEU A 38 -10.41 -1.11 15.10
C LEU A 38 -10.20 -2.24 16.10
N SER A 39 -9.70 -1.95 17.33
CA SER A 39 -9.53 -2.92 18.39
C SER A 39 -10.86 -3.51 18.89
N GLN A 40 -11.98 -2.83 18.68
CA GLN A 40 -13.32 -3.28 19.06
C GLN A 40 -13.98 -4.18 18.02
N VAL A 41 -13.39 -4.26 16.82
CA VAL A 41 -13.94 -5.06 15.73
C VAL A 41 -13.44 -6.50 15.83
N PRO A 42 -14.33 -7.53 15.78
CA PRO A 42 -13.90 -8.91 15.83
C PRO A 42 -13.06 -9.30 14.62
N LEU A 43 -12.12 -10.22 14.81
CA LEU A 43 -11.37 -10.81 13.71
C LEU A 43 -12.27 -11.78 12.92
N LEU A 44 -12.17 -11.74 11.59
CA LEU A 44 -12.89 -12.66 10.72
C LEU A 44 -12.28 -14.08 10.75
N TYR A 45 -10.98 -14.18 10.98
CA TYR A 45 -10.22 -15.44 11.01
C TYR A 45 -9.14 -15.37 12.07
N ASP A 46 -8.69 -16.53 12.52
CA ASP A 46 -7.52 -16.62 13.39
C ASP A 46 -6.28 -16.06 12.67
N PRO A 47 -5.44 -15.27 13.38
CA PRO A 47 -4.20 -14.76 12.83
C PRO A 47 -3.33 -15.86 12.20
N GLY A 48 -2.82 -15.60 11.00
CA GLY A 48 -1.99 -16.54 10.24
C GLY A 48 -2.74 -17.62 9.45
N SER A 49 -4.08 -17.78 9.64
CA SER A 49 -4.86 -18.81 8.94
C SER A 49 -5.21 -18.42 7.49
N ARG A 50 -5.33 -17.12 7.20
CA ARG A 50 -5.70 -16.56 5.89
C ARG A 50 -4.93 -15.27 5.63
N TRP A 51 -4.73 -14.96 4.35
CA TRP A 51 -4.30 -13.66 3.90
C TRP A 51 -5.53 -12.84 3.48
N SER A 52 -5.60 -11.61 3.90
CA SER A 52 -6.68 -10.69 3.53
C SER A 52 -6.10 -9.32 3.20
N TYR A 53 -6.53 -8.73 2.10
CA TYR A 53 -6.32 -7.31 1.86
C TYR A 53 -7.04 -6.52 2.95
N SER A 54 -6.34 -5.66 3.68
CA SER A 54 -6.88 -5.15 4.93
C SER A 54 -6.29 -3.80 5.35
N LEU A 55 -6.85 -3.23 6.41
CA LEU A 55 -6.37 -2.04 7.12
C LEU A 55 -5.14 -2.33 8.01
N ALA A 56 -4.53 -3.53 7.92
CA ALA A 56 -3.38 -3.89 8.76
C ALA A 56 -2.15 -3.00 8.51
N THR A 57 -1.94 -2.52 7.30
CA THR A 57 -0.84 -1.60 6.98
C THR A 57 -1.03 -0.21 7.60
N ASP A 58 -2.27 0.24 7.82
CA ASP A 58 -2.55 1.47 8.58
C ASP A 58 -2.16 1.30 10.05
N ILE A 59 -2.43 0.11 10.64
CA ILE A 59 -1.94 -0.23 11.98
C ILE A 59 -0.41 -0.29 12.03
N CYS A 60 0.27 -0.71 10.96
CA CYS A 60 1.73 -0.61 10.90
C CYS A 60 2.19 0.86 10.96
N GLY A 61 1.48 1.78 10.31
CA GLY A 61 1.73 3.23 10.43
C GLY A 61 1.61 3.71 11.87
N TYR A 62 0.54 3.31 12.57
CA TYR A 62 0.37 3.61 14.00
C TYR A 62 1.49 3.02 14.88
N LEU A 63 1.89 1.78 14.62
CA LEU A 63 3.00 1.16 15.35
C LEU A 63 4.32 1.91 15.16
N VAL A 64 4.54 2.47 13.97
CA VAL A 64 5.71 3.34 13.72
C VAL A 64 5.65 4.57 14.64
N GLU A 65 4.51 5.23 14.80
CA GLU A 65 4.36 6.38 15.71
C GLU A 65 4.64 5.98 17.16
N VAL A 66 4.03 4.88 17.62
CA VAL A 66 4.20 4.39 19.02
C VAL A 66 5.64 4.04 19.32
N ILE A 67 6.32 3.33 18.41
CA ILE A 67 7.68 2.84 18.64
C ILE A 67 8.72 3.96 18.49
N SER A 68 8.52 4.86 17.53
CA SER A 68 9.48 5.93 17.25
C SER A 68 9.29 7.16 18.13
N GLY A 69 8.08 7.37 18.67
CA GLY A 69 7.67 8.59 19.34
C GLY A 69 7.53 9.80 18.40
N GLN A 70 7.43 9.56 17.09
CA GLN A 70 7.30 10.59 16.05
C GLN A 70 6.02 10.40 15.25
N PRO A 71 5.39 11.47 14.71
CA PRO A 71 4.34 11.35 13.73
C PRO A 71 4.81 10.51 12.52
N PHE A 72 3.93 9.67 11.98
CA PHE A 72 4.26 8.73 10.90
C PHE A 72 4.83 9.43 9.67
N GLU A 73 4.23 10.55 9.27
CA GLU A 73 4.73 11.36 8.16
C GLU A 73 6.16 11.88 8.40
N ALA A 74 6.43 12.40 9.60
CA ALA A 74 7.75 12.90 9.96
C ALA A 74 8.81 11.79 9.97
N PHE A 75 8.44 10.61 10.49
CA PHE A 75 9.30 9.43 10.46
C PHE A 75 9.66 9.00 9.04
N LEU A 76 8.67 8.93 8.13
CA LEU A 76 8.93 8.59 6.73
C LEU A 76 9.81 9.63 6.04
N GLN A 77 9.57 10.91 6.32
CA GLN A 77 10.36 12.00 5.77
C GLN A 77 11.82 11.89 6.19
N GLU A 78 12.09 11.71 7.48
CA GLU A 78 13.46 11.62 8.03
C GLU A 78 14.18 10.33 7.63
N ARG A 79 13.47 9.19 7.70
CA ARG A 79 14.10 7.88 7.62
C ARG A 79 14.10 7.28 6.23
N LEU A 80 13.21 7.75 5.36
CA LEU A 80 13.04 7.19 4.02
C LEU A 80 13.17 8.24 2.92
N PHE A 81 12.31 9.29 2.91
CA PHE A 81 12.23 10.19 1.77
C PHE A 81 13.49 11.05 1.61
N GLN A 82 13.96 11.71 2.66
CA GLN A 82 15.18 12.50 2.60
C GLN A 82 16.42 11.64 2.27
N PRO A 83 16.66 10.50 2.94
CA PRO A 83 17.81 9.65 2.59
C PRO A 83 17.82 9.10 1.17
N LEU A 84 16.65 8.96 0.56
CA LEU A 84 16.48 8.49 -0.83
C LEU A 84 16.38 9.62 -1.85
N ASP A 85 16.52 10.88 -1.43
CA ASP A 85 16.36 12.05 -2.31
C ASP A 85 14.98 12.09 -3.01
N MET A 86 13.94 11.67 -2.26
CA MET A 86 12.54 11.64 -2.70
C MET A 86 11.85 12.94 -2.30
N SER A 87 12.28 14.06 -2.90
CA SER A 87 11.88 15.41 -2.49
C SER A 87 10.44 15.79 -2.86
N ASP A 88 9.83 15.04 -3.77
CA ASP A 88 8.46 15.27 -4.24
C ASP A 88 7.46 14.22 -3.71
N THR A 89 7.90 13.39 -2.75
CA THR A 89 7.04 12.35 -2.15
C THR A 89 6.58 12.77 -0.76
N GLY A 90 5.26 12.65 -0.51
CA GLY A 90 4.65 12.97 0.77
C GLY A 90 3.14 12.78 0.77
N PHE A 91 2.49 13.06 1.90
CA PHE A 91 1.02 13.02 2.03
C PHE A 91 0.34 14.31 1.58
N THR A 92 1.13 15.32 1.22
CA THR A 92 0.65 16.62 0.73
C THR A 92 1.48 17.12 -0.43
N VAL A 93 0.87 17.95 -1.26
CA VAL A 93 1.53 18.70 -2.33
C VAL A 93 1.66 20.15 -1.89
N PRO A 94 2.88 20.67 -1.67
CA PRO A 94 3.10 22.09 -1.36
C PRO A 94 2.62 23.00 -2.50
N ASP A 95 2.11 24.18 -2.17
CA ASP A 95 1.59 25.16 -3.15
C ASP A 95 2.61 25.45 -4.27
N ALA A 96 3.89 25.54 -3.93
CA ALA A 96 4.96 25.75 -4.92
C ALA A 96 5.14 24.62 -5.96
N LYS A 97 4.47 23.47 -5.75
CA LYS A 97 4.55 22.30 -6.63
C LYS A 97 3.23 21.98 -7.33
N LEU A 98 2.17 22.75 -7.09
CA LEU A 98 0.83 22.49 -7.64
C LEU A 98 0.80 22.48 -9.18
N GLU A 99 1.61 23.31 -9.84
CA GLU A 99 1.69 23.32 -11.30
C GLU A 99 2.12 21.98 -11.91
N ARG A 100 2.80 21.13 -11.12
CA ARG A 100 3.24 19.79 -11.53
C ARG A 100 2.32 18.68 -11.04
N PHE A 101 1.32 19.01 -10.21
CA PHE A 101 0.40 18.03 -9.69
C PHE A 101 -0.66 17.70 -10.75
N ALA A 102 -0.68 16.45 -11.19
CA ALA A 102 -1.58 16.00 -12.24
C ALA A 102 -3.01 15.85 -11.73
N ALA A 103 -3.99 16.26 -12.54
CA ALA A 103 -5.39 15.93 -12.29
C ALA A 103 -5.62 14.41 -12.46
N CYS A 104 -6.51 13.86 -11.64
CA CYS A 104 -6.93 12.47 -11.74
C CYS A 104 -8.25 12.37 -12.51
N TYR A 105 -8.32 11.44 -13.46
CA TYR A 105 -9.52 11.19 -14.25
C TYR A 105 -9.96 9.73 -14.11
N GLU A 106 -11.26 9.56 -13.93
CA GLU A 106 -11.91 8.25 -14.02
C GLU A 106 -12.38 7.99 -15.44
N ARG A 107 -12.23 6.76 -15.91
CA ARG A 107 -12.80 6.34 -17.18
C ARG A 107 -14.23 5.84 -16.95
N ALA A 108 -15.21 6.58 -17.47
CA ALA A 108 -16.61 6.19 -17.42
C ALA A 108 -16.92 4.98 -18.32
N PRO A 109 -18.06 4.28 -18.11
CA PRO A 109 -18.46 3.11 -18.92
C PRO A 109 -18.56 3.40 -20.42
N ASP A 110 -18.93 4.63 -20.80
CA ASP A 110 -18.98 5.12 -22.19
C ASP A 110 -17.61 5.48 -22.76
N LYS A 111 -16.54 5.23 -22.00
CA LYS A 111 -15.13 5.54 -22.30
C LYS A 111 -14.77 7.03 -22.27
N SER A 112 -15.68 7.92 -21.87
CA SER A 112 -15.36 9.32 -21.59
C SER A 112 -14.48 9.43 -20.33
N LEU A 113 -13.79 10.56 -20.18
CA LEU A 113 -12.99 10.88 -18.99
C LEU A 113 -13.79 11.85 -18.10
N ARG A 114 -13.96 11.48 -16.84
CA ARG A 114 -14.54 12.32 -15.81
C ARG A 114 -13.43 12.76 -14.85
N LEU A 115 -13.35 14.06 -14.58
CA LEU A 115 -12.44 14.59 -13.56
C LEU A 115 -12.84 14.04 -12.19
N GLU A 116 -11.91 13.33 -11.54
CA GLU A 116 -12.11 12.73 -10.21
C GLU A 116 -11.43 13.55 -9.12
N ASP A 117 -10.23 14.06 -9.38
CA ASP A 117 -9.49 14.91 -8.45
C ASP A 117 -8.84 16.08 -9.20
N ASP A 118 -9.24 17.29 -8.84
CA ASP A 118 -8.71 18.54 -9.38
C ASP A 118 -7.55 19.02 -8.49
N PRO A 119 -6.37 19.29 -9.04
CA PRO A 119 -5.23 19.79 -8.28
C PRO A 119 -5.51 20.99 -7.42
N GLU A 120 -6.37 21.90 -7.88
CA GLU A 120 -6.68 23.14 -7.15
C GLU A 120 -7.54 22.92 -5.90
N THR A 121 -8.35 21.87 -5.90
CA THR A 121 -9.28 21.54 -4.81
C THR A 121 -8.99 20.20 -4.16
N SER A 122 -7.91 19.54 -4.55
CA SER A 122 -7.53 18.21 -4.11
C SER A 122 -7.34 18.12 -2.59
N ARG A 123 -7.76 16.99 -2.04
CA ARG A 123 -7.48 16.64 -0.64
C ARG A 123 -5.98 16.59 -0.30
N TYR A 124 -5.14 16.37 -1.28
CA TYR A 124 -3.68 16.33 -1.11
C TYR A 124 -3.05 17.71 -0.86
N ARG A 125 -3.82 18.77 -0.83
CA ARG A 125 -3.35 20.10 -0.37
C ARG A 125 -3.28 20.24 1.14
N THR A 126 -3.84 19.29 1.88
CA THR A 126 -3.87 19.32 3.35
C THR A 126 -3.38 17.99 3.91
N LEU A 127 -2.51 18.05 4.92
CA LEU A 127 -2.04 16.84 5.61
C LEU A 127 -3.21 16.16 6.31
N PRO A 128 -3.47 14.86 6.03
CA PRO A 128 -4.51 14.12 6.73
C PRO A 128 -4.15 13.95 8.21
N ARG A 129 -5.16 13.92 9.10
CA ARG A 129 -4.94 13.65 10.53
C ARG A 129 -4.40 12.24 10.80
N ALA A 130 -4.76 11.28 9.96
CA ALA A 130 -4.21 9.91 9.97
C ALA A 130 -3.56 9.61 8.61
N PRO A 131 -2.28 9.92 8.44
CA PRO A 131 -1.54 9.49 7.26
C PRO A 131 -1.57 7.96 7.15
N SER A 132 -2.15 7.45 6.05
CA SER A 132 -2.38 6.01 5.90
C SER A 132 -1.08 5.24 5.65
N GLY A 133 -0.86 4.15 6.38
CA GLY A 133 0.21 3.20 6.10
C GLY A 133 -0.04 2.35 4.84
N ALA A 134 -1.27 2.38 4.31
CA ALA A 134 -1.69 1.61 3.14
C ALA A 134 -1.66 2.42 1.84
N GLY A 135 -1.57 3.76 1.90
CA GLY A 135 -1.63 4.60 0.71
C GLY A 135 -1.72 6.09 1.00
N GLY A 136 -2.12 6.87 -0.01
CA GLY A 136 -2.30 8.32 0.15
C GLY A 136 -1.03 9.14 -0.04
N LEU A 137 0.08 8.55 -0.41
CA LEU A 137 1.26 9.29 -0.85
C LEU A 137 1.05 9.80 -2.27
N VAL A 138 1.51 11.01 -2.49
CA VAL A 138 1.77 11.57 -3.83
C VAL A 138 3.27 11.59 -4.05
N GLY A 139 3.71 11.48 -5.31
CA GLY A 139 5.13 11.47 -5.62
C GLY A 139 5.37 11.50 -7.13
N THR A 140 6.63 11.48 -7.51
CA THR A 140 7.06 11.43 -8.90
C THR A 140 7.58 10.04 -9.27
N LEU A 141 7.60 9.75 -10.57
CA LEU A 141 8.25 8.54 -11.09
C LEU A 141 9.75 8.51 -10.70
N GLN A 142 10.42 9.67 -10.68
CA GLN A 142 11.82 9.77 -10.30
C GLN A 142 12.05 9.37 -8.85
N ASP A 143 11.23 9.89 -7.93
CA ASP A 143 11.32 9.54 -6.50
C ASP A 143 11.07 8.03 -6.29
N TYR A 144 10.07 7.49 -6.97
CA TYR A 144 9.78 6.05 -6.89
C TYR A 144 10.91 5.20 -7.47
N ALA A 145 11.58 5.68 -8.53
CA ALA A 145 12.77 5.01 -9.08
C ALA A 145 13.93 4.97 -8.06
N HIS A 146 14.14 6.01 -7.26
CA HIS A 146 15.14 6.01 -6.18
C HIS A 146 14.82 4.93 -5.13
N PHE A 147 13.54 4.78 -4.76
CA PHE A 147 13.11 3.71 -3.86
C PHE A 147 13.39 2.32 -4.47
N CYS A 148 13.04 2.11 -5.74
CA CYS A 148 13.32 0.86 -6.43
C CYS A 148 14.83 0.58 -6.54
N GLU A 149 15.65 1.60 -6.83
CA GLU A 149 17.11 1.49 -6.87
C GLU A 149 17.66 1.02 -5.53
N MET A 150 17.21 1.59 -4.42
CA MET A 150 17.59 1.18 -3.07
C MET A 150 17.30 -0.31 -2.85
N LEU A 151 16.13 -0.81 -3.27
CA LEU A 151 15.77 -2.22 -3.14
C LEU A 151 16.70 -3.12 -3.97
N VAL A 152 16.94 -2.77 -5.23
CA VAL A 152 17.81 -3.53 -6.15
C VAL A 152 19.27 -3.56 -5.65
N GLN A 153 19.72 -2.48 -5.01
CA GLN A 153 21.07 -2.38 -4.43
C GLN A 153 21.18 -3.03 -3.04
N GLY A 154 20.22 -3.87 -2.65
CA GLY A 154 20.27 -4.60 -1.37
C GLY A 154 20.07 -3.72 -0.13
N GLY A 155 19.23 -2.68 -0.28
CA GLY A 155 18.86 -1.76 0.79
C GLY A 155 19.77 -0.53 0.91
N ALA A 156 20.66 -0.31 -0.08
CA ALA A 156 21.55 0.85 -0.11
C ALA A 156 21.16 1.82 -1.24
N PHE A 157 21.38 3.12 -1.01
CA PHE A 157 21.20 4.15 -2.01
C PHE A 157 22.35 5.16 -1.95
N ARG A 158 23.01 5.39 -3.07
CA ARG A 158 24.17 6.31 -3.21
C ARG A 158 25.23 6.13 -2.11
N GLY A 159 25.55 4.86 -1.79
CA GLY A 159 26.54 4.51 -0.79
C GLY A 159 26.07 4.56 0.68
N ARG A 160 24.81 4.93 0.93
CA ARG A 160 24.20 4.93 2.26
C ARG A 160 23.30 3.71 2.42
N GLN A 161 23.46 2.95 3.49
CA GLN A 161 22.56 1.86 3.85
C GLN A 161 21.29 2.44 4.47
N ILE A 162 20.13 2.16 3.86
CA ILE A 162 18.79 2.58 4.31
C ILE A 162 18.14 1.44 5.09
N VAL A 163 18.13 0.25 4.50
CA VAL A 163 17.61 -0.97 5.13
C VAL A 163 18.71 -2.02 5.10
N GLY A 164 18.99 -2.67 6.21
CA GLY A 164 19.97 -3.74 6.27
C GLY A 164 19.63 -4.90 5.32
N ARG A 165 20.60 -5.41 4.57
CA ARG A 165 20.36 -6.49 3.60
C ARG A 165 19.63 -7.71 4.19
N PRO A 166 19.98 -8.22 5.41
CA PRO A 166 19.23 -9.34 5.98
C PRO A 166 17.75 -9.03 6.24
N ILE A 167 17.43 -7.78 6.55
CA ILE A 167 16.03 -7.33 6.75
C ILE A 167 15.32 -7.28 5.40
N LEU A 168 15.95 -6.73 4.36
CA LEU A 168 15.37 -6.72 3.02
C LEU A 168 15.15 -8.14 2.49
N ASP A 169 16.11 -9.05 2.68
CA ASP A 169 15.98 -10.45 2.33
C ASP A 169 14.83 -11.13 3.10
N LEU A 170 14.62 -10.77 4.37
CA LEU A 170 13.47 -11.23 5.15
C LEU A 170 12.16 -10.65 4.58
N MET A 171 12.11 -9.36 4.29
CA MET A 171 10.91 -8.67 3.79
C MET A 171 10.41 -9.25 2.47
N THR A 172 11.32 -9.68 1.59
CA THR A 172 10.98 -10.18 0.26
C THR A 172 10.71 -11.70 0.20
N ARG A 173 10.90 -12.43 1.30
CA ARG A 173 10.55 -13.85 1.37
C ARG A 173 9.05 -14.08 1.45
N ASN A 174 8.61 -15.26 0.99
CA ASN A 174 7.23 -15.68 1.19
C ASN A 174 6.96 -16.04 2.66
N HIS A 175 6.07 -15.31 3.31
CA HIS A 175 5.64 -15.53 4.70
C HIS A 175 4.33 -16.33 4.83
N LEU A 176 3.81 -16.89 3.73
CA LEU A 176 2.56 -17.66 3.72
C LEU A 176 2.76 -19.16 4.02
N GLY A 177 3.85 -19.54 4.71
CA GLY A 177 4.11 -20.93 5.06
C GLY A 177 4.32 -21.85 3.83
N GLY A 178 4.92 -21.34 2.76
CA GLY A 178 5.15 -22.06 1.50
C GLY A 178 3.96 -22.08 0.53
N LYS A 179 2.81 -21.52 0.95
CA LYS A 179 1.61 -21.41 0.11
C LYS A 179 1.64 -20.15 -0.78
N SER A 180 0.85 -20.17 -1.86
CA SER A 180 0.62 -18.99 -2.70
C SER A 180 -0.54 -18.12 -2.16
N LEU A 181 -0.65 -16.91 -2.68
CA LEU A 181 -1.81 -16.06 -2.44
C LEU A 181 -3.10 -16.71 -2.92
N ALA A 182 -3.10 -17.44 -4.03
CA ALA A 182 -4.27 -18.18 -4.51
C ALA A 182 -4.81 -19.18 -3.48
N GLN A 183 -3.93 -19.76 -2.64
CA GLN A 183 -4.29 -20.73 -1.60
C GLN A 183 -4.72 -20.07 -0.27
N MET A 184 -4.28 -18.84 -0.02
CA MET A 184 -4.44 -18.18 1.27
C MET A 184 -5.39 -16.97 1.23
N ALA A 185 -5.47 -16.26 0.09
CA ALA A 185 -6.22 -15.03 -0.02
C ALA A 185 -7.73 -15.26 0.05
N ILE A 186 -8.42 -14.26 0.62
CA ILE A 186 -9.87 -14.17 0.62
C ILE A 186 -10.28 -13.19 -0.47
N GLY A 187 -11.06 -13.67 -1.44
CA GLY A 187 -11.50 -12.88 -2.58
C GLY A 187 -10.39 -12.58 -3.59
N GLY A 188 -10.78 -12.10 -4.76
CA GLY A 188 -9.85 -11.67 -5.81
C GLY A 188 -9.62 -10.16 -5.72
N PHE A 189 -8.43 -9.75 -5.31
CA PHE A 189 -8.01 -8.34 -5.35
C PHE A 189 -6.85 -8.15 -6.34
N SER A 190 -6.81 -8.91 -7.39
CA SER A 190 -5.74 -8.80 -8.39
C SER A 190 -6.32 -9.01 -9.78
N GLU A 191 -5.94 -8.17 -10.71
CA GLU A 191 -6.21 -8.35 -12.13
C GLU A 191 -5.43 -9.54 -12.71
N THR A 192 -4.47 -10.07 -11.96
CA THR A 192 -3.63 -11.21 -12.34
C THR A 192 -3.91 -12.42 -11.45
N SER A 193 -3.60 -13.62 -11.96
CA SER A 193 -3.62 -14.83 -11.16
C SER A 193 -2.67 -14.71 -9.97
N ASN A 194 -3.15 -15.11 -8.79
CA ASN A 194 -2.34 -15.20 -7.57
C ASN A 194 -1.61 -16.56 -7.43
N GLU A 195 -1.71 -17.43 -8.44
CA GLU A 195 -1.00 -18.69 -8.47
C GLU A 195 0.50 -18.46 -8.63
N GLY A 196 1.32 -19.25 -7.96
CA GLY A 196 2.77 -19.10 -7.99
C GLY A 196 3.32 -17.83 -7.37
N VAL A 197 2.45 -17.02 -6.73
CA VAL A 197 2.81 -15.78 -6.04
C VAL A 197 2.62 -15.94 -4.54
N GLY A 198 3.68 -15.76 -3.78
CA GLY A 198 3.66 -15.65 -2.33
C GLY A 198 3.58 -14.19 -1.87
N PHE A 199 3.64 -13.95 -0.55
CA PHE A 199 3.61 -12.61 0.01
C PHE A 199 4.61 -12.46 1.16
N GLY A 200 5.41 -11.42 1.08
CA GLY A 200 6.39 -11.02 2.08
C GLY A 200 5.86 -9.93 3.01
N LEU A 201 6.76 -9.14 3.57
CA LEU A 201 6.40 -7.98 4.37
C LEU A 201 6.23 -6.75 3.46
N GLY A 202 5.05 -6.66 2.81
CA GLY A 202 4.72 -5.61 1.86
C GLY A 202 5.12 -5.89 0.40
N PHE A 203 5.58 -7.10 0.09
CA PHE A 203 6.01 -7.50 -1.26
C PHE A 203 5.28 -8.74 -1.74
N ALA A 204 4.80 -8.72 -2.98
CA ALA A 204 4.48 -9.94 -3.69
C ALA A 204 5.78 -10.63 -4.14
N SER A 205 5.91 -11.93 -3.86
CA SER A 205 7.12 -12.70 -4.15
C SER A 205 6.78 -13.83 -5.11
N THR A 206 7.46 -13.93 -6.24
CA THR A 206 7.31 -15.08 -7.14
C THR A 206 7.92 -16.31 -6.49
N ILE A 207 7.09 -17.32 -6.23
CA ILE A 207 7.51 -18.62 -5.67
C ILE A 207 7.52 -19.72 -6.72
N ASP A 208 6.70 -19.60 -7.77
CA ASP A 208 6.70 -20.45 -8.95
C ASP A 208 6.49 -19.57 -10.18
N ALA A 209 7.53 -19.33 -10.95
CA ALA A 209 7.49 -18.46 -12.12
C ALA A 209 6.59 -19.02 -13.25
N ALA A 210 6.51 -20.34 -13.38
CA ALA A 210 5.68 -20.98 -14.39
C ALA A 210 4.18 -20.82 -14.07
N ALA A 211 3.81 -20.99 -12.79
CA ALA A 211 2.43 -20.84 -12.35
C ALA A 211 2.00 -19.36 -12.29
N SER A 212 2.90 -18.44 -11.92
CA SER A 212 2.59 -17.02 -11.75
C SER A 212 2.31 -16.28 -13.07
N GLY A 213 2.64 -16.87 -14.20
CA GLY A 213 2.54 -16.24 -15.51
C GLY A 213 3.43 -14.99 -15.68
N THR A 214 4.36 -14.75 -14.75
CA THR A 214 5.35 -13.66 -14.82
C THR A 214 6.60 -14.05 -15.60
N SER A 215 6.60 -15.24 -16.24
CA SER A 215 7.71 -15.66 -17.08
C SER A 215 7.81 -14.82 -18.36
N ALA A 216 9.03 -14.67 -18.88
CA ALA A 216 9.30 -13.99 -20.16
C ALA A 216 8.44 -14.51 -21.35
N ALA A 217 7.81 -15.68 -21.23
CA ALA A 217 6.85 -16.22 -22.19
C ALA A 217 5.58 -15.37 -22.34
N ARG A 218 5.13 -14.63 -21.29
CA ARG A 218 3.96 -13.76 -21.39
C ARG A 218 4.28 -12.47 -22.15
N ALA A 219 5.49 -11.95 -22.01
CA ALA A 219 5.94 -10.78 -22.76
C ALA A 219 6.04 -11.06 -24.28
N GLN A 220 6.06 -12.33 -24.69
CA GLN A 220 6.14 -12.75 -26.09
C GLN A 220 4.76 -12.99 -26.72
N CYS A 221 3.73 -13.30 -25.90
CA CYS A 221 2.36 -13.47 -26.39
C CYS A 221 1.60 -12.15 -26.61
N ASP A 222 1.98 -11.09 -25.89
CA ASP A 222 1.35 -9.76 -26.03
C ASP A 222 1.88 -8.95 -27.22
N ASN A 223 2.88 -9.47 -27.96
CA ASN A 223 3.47 -8.84 -29.14
C ASN A 223 3.16 -9.57 -30.45
N ASP A 224 2.25 -10.53 -30.47
CA ASP A 224 1.76 -11.13 -31.73
C ASP A 224 0.59 -10.29 -32.26
N PRO A 225 0.63 -9.85 -33.55
CA PRO A 225 -0.27 -8.86 -34.14
C PRO A 225 -1.70 -9.33 -34.32
#